data_34a11c4630a05a8214c2fb8426877826
#
_entry.id   34a11c4630a05a8214c2fb8426877826
#
_cell.length_a   1.000
_cell.length_b   1.000
_cell.length_c   1.000
_cell.angle_alpha   90.00
_cell.angle_beta   90.00
_cell.angle_gamma   90.00
#
_symmetry.space_group_name_H-M   'P 1'
#
loop_
_entity.id
_entity.type
_entity.pdbx_description
1 polymer ?
#
loop_
_entity_poly.entity_id
_entity_poly.type
_entity_poly.pdbx_seq_one_letter_code
_entity_poly.pdbx_strand_id
1 'polypeptide(L)'
;MLIKYCCCCKINPMQIYRKEENIMAQLWGGRFTKETDQLVYNFNASISFDQKFYKQDIRGSIAHTTMLAACGILTDEERDQIIEGLNGILHDVEAGTLAITSEYEDIHSFVEANLIDRIGDVGKKLHTGRSRNDQVALDMKLYTRDEIIDIKELLKELLTTLHSLMKKHTDTYM
;
A
#
# COMPACT_ATOMS: atom_id res chain seq x y z
N MET A 1 -50.93 15.17 10.15
CA MET A 1 -50.09 15.34 11.33
C MET A 1 -48.69 14.90 10.92
N LEU A 2 -47.80 15.87 10.79
CA LEU A 2 -46.47 15.73 10.20
C LEU A 2 -45.53 14.93 11.12
N ILE A 3 -44.92 13.90 10.61
CA ILE A 3 -43.72 13.33 11.23
C ILE A 3 -42.53 13.71 10.34
N LYS A 4 -41.66 14.56 10.88
CA LYS A 4 -40.44 15.09 10.27
C LYS A 4 -39.46 13.95 10.01
N TYR A 5 -39.05 13.82 8.77
CA TYR A 5 -37.87 13.01 8.39
C TYR A 5 -36.62 13.64 8.98
N CYS A 6 -35.97 12.94 9.89
CA CYS A 6 -34.61 13.24 10.32
C CYS A 6 -33.65 12.68 9.27
N CYS A 7 -32.96 13.58 8.55
CA CYS A 7 -32.03 13.31 7.49
C CYS A 7 -30.62 13.07 8.10
N CYS A 8 -30.41 11.91 8.74
CA CYS A 8 -29.09 11.43 9.11
C CYS A 8 -29.17 9.93 9.38
N CYS A 9 -28.48 9.15 8.60
CA CYS A 9 -28.23 7.71 8.63
C CYS A 9 -28.87 6.93 7.49
N LYS A 10 -28.37 7.17 6.27
CA LYS A 10 -28.40 6.11 5.24
C LYS A 10 -27.24 5.15 5.51
N ILE A 11 -27.41 4.31 6.51
CA ILE A 11 -26.56 3.10 6.65
C ILE A 11 -27.06 2.12 5.59
N ASN A 12 -26.22 1.87 4.59
CA ASN A 12 -26.49 0.88 3.55
C ASN A 12 -26.60 -0.50 4.22
N PRO A 13 -27.73 -1.25 4.05
CA PRO A 13 -27.89 -2.59 4.65
C PRO A 13 -26.80 -3.59 4.28
N MET A 14 -26.09 -3.38 3.17
CA MET A 14 -24.93 -4.18 2.79
C MET A 14 -23.70 -3.96 3.68
N GLN A 15 -23.60 -2.85 4.41
CA GLN A 15 -22.48 -2.62 5.36
C GLN A 15 -22.65 -3.36 6.69
N ILE A 16 -23.88 -3.75 7.03
CA ILE A 16 -24.14 -4.48 8.29
C ILE A 16 -23.81 -5.97 8.15
N TYR A 17 -23.92 -6.54 6.94
CA TYR A 17 -23.59 -7.97 6.69
C TYR A 17 -22.09 -8.25 6.52
N ARG A 18 -21.26 -7.23 6.29
CA ARG A 18 -19.79 -7.41 6.17
C ARG A 18 -19.05 -7.46 7.50
N LYS A 19 -19.71 -7.33 8.63
CA LYS A 19 -19.05 -7.26 9.94
C LYS A 19 -18.89 -8.60 10.65
N GLU A 20 -19.38 -9.68 10.07
CA GLU A 20 -19.29 -11.04 10.69
C GLU A 20 -18.46 -12.05 9.88
N GLU A 21 -17.90 -11.68 8.73
CA GLU A 21 -16.94 -12.51 7.99
C GLU A 21 -15.57 -11.82 7.90
N ASN A 22 -14.98 -11.51 9.05
CA ASN A 22 -13.54 -11.28 9.14
C ASN A 22 -12.81 -12.63 9.10
N ILE A 23 -13.06 -13.40 8.06
CA ILE A 23 -12.14 -14.45 7.63
C ILE A 23 -10.98 -13.68 7.03
N MET A 24 -9.82 -13.74 7.70
CA MET A 24 -8.55 -13.21 7.21
C MET A 24 -8.46 -13.42 5.70
N ALA A 25 -8.34 -12.34 4.94
CA ALA A 25 -8.32 -12.37 3.48
C ALA A 25 -7.03 -13.06 2.99
N GLN A 26 -7.01 -14.40 3.07
CA GLN A 26 -5.96 -15.20 2.46
C GLN A 26 -6.25 -15.30 0.97
N LEU A 27 -5.48 -14.57 0.17
CA LEU A 27 -5.54 -14.62 -1.29
C LEU A 27 -5.08 -15.99 -1.85
N TRP A 28 -4.52 -16.87 -0.99
CA TRP A 28 -3.99 -18.20 -1.33
C TRP A 28 -4.54 -19.28 -0.36
N GLY A 29 -5.77 -19.65 -0.43
CA GLY A 29 -6.37 -20.69 0.42
C GLY A 29 -6.58 -22.03 -0.31
N GLY A 30 -6.82 -22.00 -1.59
CA GLY A 30 -6.98 -23.13 -2.51
C GLY A 30 -7.73 -24.33 -1.96
N ARG A 31 -7.01 -25.32 -1.44
CA ARG A 31 -7.55 -26.59 -0.94
C ARG A 31 -7.72 -26.65 0.57
N PHE A 32 -7.25 -25.67 1.30
CA PHE A 32 -7.31 -25.66 2.76
C PHE A 32 -8.65 -25.11 3.23
N THR A 33 -9.35 -25.88 4.05
CA THR A 33 -10.65 -25.52 4.64
C THR A 33 -10.56 -25.16 6.12
N LYS A 34 -9.38 -25.34 6.74
CA LYS A 34 -9.14 -24.98 8.13
C LYS A 34 -8.52 -23.58 8.18
N GLU A 35 -8.97 -22.80 9.14
CA GLU A 35 -8.31 -21.54 9.50
C GLU A 35 -6.86 -21.80 9.89
N THR A 36 -5.97 -20.89 9.49
CA THR A 36 -4.56 -20.93 9.88
C THR A 36 -4.45 -20.64 11.38
N ASP A 37 -3.64 -21.43 12.09
CA ASP A 37 -3.32 -21.18 13.49
C ASP A 37 -2.75 -19.75 13.64
N GLN A 38 -3.24 -19.03 14.66
CA GLN A 38 -2.86 -17.62 14.88
C GLN A 38 -1.36 -17.45 15.09
N LEU A 39 -0.68 -18.44 15.71
CA LEU A 39 0.76 -18.42 15.91
C LEU A 39 1.50 -18.48 14.56
N VAL A 40 1.03 -19.36 13.65
CA VAL A 40 1.60 -19.51 12.31
C VAL A 40 1.37 -18.25 11.48
N TYR A 41 0.16 -17.68 11.56
CA TYR A 41 -0.16 -16.42 10.90
C TYR A 41 0.78 -15.29 11.37
N ASN A 42 0.89 -15.09 12.68
CA ASN A 42 1.74 -14.05 13.26
C ASN A 42 3.23 -14.25 12.94
N PHE A 43 3.67 -15.51 12.81
CA PHE A 43 5.05 -15.81 12.44
C PHE A 43 5.34 -15.46 10.98
N ASN A 44 4.39 -15.65 10.08
CA ASN A 44 4.54 -15.37 8.66
C ASN A 44 4.25 -13.91 8.30
N ALA A 45 3.42 -13.21 9.09
CA ALA A 45 3.01 -11.84 8.80
C ALA A 45 4.18 -10.86 8.82
N SER A 46 4.32 -10.09 7.75
CA SER A 46 5.35 -9.05 7.57
C SER A 46 4.79 -7.63 7.61
N ILE A 47 3.47 -7.46 7.65
CA ILE A 47 2.80 -6.17 7.56
C ILE A 47 3.32 -5.14 8.58
N SER A 48 3.78 -5.59 9.76
CA SER A 48 4.29 -4.71 10.82
C SER A 48 5.53 -3.90 10.42
N PHE A 49 6.32 -4.39 9.47
CA PHE A 49 7.53 -3.73 8.99
C PHE A 49 7.49 -3.39 7.50
N ASP A 50 6.80 -4.15 6.67
CA ASP A 50 6.75 -3.92 5.23
C ASP A 50 5.75 -2.83 4.83
N GLN A 51 4.82 -2.45 5.69
CA GLN A 51 3.93 -1.30 5.48
C GLN A 51 4.69 0.00 5.14
N LYS A 52 5.97 0.11 5.47
CA LYS A 52 6.80 1.29 5.21
C LYS A 52 6.99 1.58 3.72
N PHE A 53 6.94 0.55 2.88
CA PHE A 53 7.16 0.70 1.44
C PHE A 53 5.88 0.56 0.60
N TYR A 54 4.71 0.87 1.18
CA TYR A 54 3.44 0.88 0.44
C TYR A 54 3.49 1.74 -0.84
N LYS A 55 4.20 2.89 -0.79
CA LYS A 55 4.39 3.77 -1.96
C LYS A 55 5.17 3.08 -3.07
N GLN A 56 6.19 2.35 -2.70
CA GLN A 56 7.06 1.64 -3.64
C GLN A 56 6.33 0.46 -4.27
N ASP A 57 5.54 -0.28 -3.50
CA ASP A 57 4.70 -1.35 -4.01
C ASP A 57 3.68 -0.84 -5.03
N ILE A 58 2.96 0.24 -4.71
CA ILE A 58 2.01 0.87 -5.63
C ILE A 58 2.72 1.36 -6.89
N ARG A 59 3.88 2.03 -6.76
CA ARG A 59 4.66 2.51 -7.92
C ARG A 59 5.16 1.36 -8.80
N GLY A 60 5.65 0.27 -8.19
CA GLY A 60 6.07 -0.94 -8.88
C GLY A 60 4.89 -1.62 -9.59
N SER A 61 3.73 -1.66 -8.94
CA SER A 61 2.50 -2.23 -9.49
C SER A 61 1.95 -1.43 -10.68
N ILE A 62 2.02 -0.11 -10.65
CA ILE A 62 1.66 0.77 -11.79
C ILE A 62 2.58 0.49 -12.99
N ALA A 63 3.89 0.38 -12.76
CA ALA A 63 4.85 0.07 -13.82
C ALA A 63 4.61 -1.33 -14.41
N HIS A 64 4.33 -2.32 -13.55
CA HIS A 64 3.99 -3.68 -13.98
C HIS A 64 2.71 -3.72 -14.83
N THR A 65 1.66 -3.05 -14.39
CA THR A 65 0.39 -2.93 -15.13
C THR A 65 0.59 -2.29 -16.50
N THR A 66 1.39 -1.23 -16.55
CA THR A 66 1.74 -0.55 -17.82
C THR A 66 2.46 -1.50 -18.78
N MET A 67 3.40 -2.29 -18.28
CA MET A 67 4.12 -3.30 -19.05
C MET A 67 3.18 -4.39 -19.56
N LEU A 68 2.26 -4.90 -18.71
CA LEU A 68 1.29 -5.92 -19.12
C LEU A 68 0.41 -5.45 -20.27
N ALA A 69 -0.03 -4.20 -20.25
CA ALA A 69 -0.80 -3.61 -21.36
C ALA A 69 0.06 -3.45 -22.62
N ALA A 70 1.29 -2.97 -22.50
CA ALA A 70 2.21 -2.86 -23.62
C ALA A 70 2.54 -4.23 -24.29
N CYS A 71 2.45 -5.32 -23.50
CA CYS A 71 2.60 -6.69 -24.01
C CYS A 71 1.29 -7.29 -24.55
N GLY A 72 0.17 -6.56 -24.54
CA GLY A 72 -1.13 -7.05 -24.99
C GLY A 72 -1.79 -8.07 -24.07
N ILE A 73 -1.36 -8.17 -22.81
CA ILE A 73 -1.94 -9.07 -21.78
C ILE A 73 -3.16 -8.40 -21.15
N LEU A 74 -3.11 -7.09 -20.94
CA LEU A 74 -4.23 -6.25 -20.49
C LEU A 74 -4.69 -5.36 -21.63
N THR A 75 -5.96 -4.98 -21.61
CA THR A 75 -6.44 -3.89 -22.47
C THR A 75 -6.04 -2.54 -21.89
N ASP A 76 -6.11 -1.47 -22.71
CA ASP A 76 -5.83 -0.12 -22.23
C ASP A 76 -6.82 0.33 -21.14
N GLU A 77 -8.09 -0.07 -21.27
CA GLU A 77 -9.13 0.23 -20.29
C GLU A 77 -8.86 -0.48 -18.94
N GLU A 78 -8.44 -1.74 -18.98
CA GLU A 78 -8.07 -2.50 -17.75
C GLU A 78 -6.86 -1.90 -17.06
N ARG A 79 -5.83 -1.51 -17.85
CA ARG A 79 -4.66 -0.80 -17.32
C ARG A 79 -5.08 0.49 -16.61
N ASP A 80 -5.91 1.31 -17.25
CA ASP A 80 -6.29 2.61 -16.70
C ASP A 80 -7.13 2.45 -15.43
N GLN A 81 -8.03 1.48 -15.38
CA GLN A 81 -8.80 1.14 -14.17
C GLN A 81 -7.89 0.70 -13.01
N ILE A 82 -6.90 -0.16 -13.28
CA ILE A 82 -5.97 -0.62 -12.25
C ILE A 82 -5.12 0.55 -11.73
N ILE A 83 -4.59 1.38 -12.63
CA ILE A 83 -3.76 2.54 -12.26
C ILE A 83 -4.57 3.55 -11.45
N GLU A 84 -5.80 3.85 -11.84
CA GLU A 84 -6.70 4.74 -11.09
C GLU A 84 -7.00 4.17 -9.70
N GLY A 85 -7.32 2.88 -9.60
CA GLY A 85 -7.53 2.18 -8.33
C GLY A 85 -6.32 2.24 -7.40
N LEU A 86 -5.11 1.99 -7.92
CA LEU A 86 -3.85 2.06 -7.17
C LEU A 86 -3.56 3.49 -6.67
N ASN A 87 -3.74 4.50 -7.52
CA ASN A 87 -3.58 5.90 -7.12
C ASN A 87 -4.61 6.32 -6.06
N GLY A 88 -5.85 5.82 -6.16
CA GLY A 88 -6.87 6.03 -5.14
C GLY A 88 -6.49 5.42 -3.79
N ILE A 89 -5.90 4.20 -3.76
CA ILE A 89 -5.39 3.58 -2.53
C ILE A 89 -4.26 4.43 -1.94
N LEU A 90 -3.31 4.85 -2.76
CA LEU A 90 -2.20 5.71 -2.32
C LEU A 90 -2.71 6.99 -1.67
N HIS A 91 -3.63 7.67 -2.34
CA HIS A 91 -4.25 8.91 -1.82
C HIS A 91 -4.94 8.68 -0.47
N ASP A 92 -5.73 7.60 -0.33
CA ASP A 92 -6.49 7.33 0.87
C ASP A 92 -5.61 6.93 2.06
N VAL A 93 -4.51 6.20 1.81
CA VAL A 93 -3.52 5.90 2.84
C VAL A 93 -2.81 7.18 3.29
N GLU A 94 -2.40 8.05 2.37
CA GLU A 94 -1.75 9.33 2.68
C GLU A 94 -2.69 10.31 3.40
N ALA A 95 -3.97 10.32 3.05
CA ALA A 95 -4.99 11.13 3.73
C ALA A 95 -5.41 10.56 5.10
N GLY A 96 -4.98 9.34 5.45
CA GLY A 96 -5.36 8.65 6.69
C GLY A 96 -6.81 8.14 6.70
N THR A 97 -7.47 8.10 5.54
CA THR A 97 -8.85 7.56 5.39
C THR A 97 -8.85 6.04 5.22
N LEU A 98 -7.73 5.47 4.81
CA LEU A 98 -7.51 4.03 4.70
C LEU A 98 -6.32 3.64 5.58
N ALA A 99 -6.58 2.97 6.71
CA ALA A 99 -5.55 2.52 7.62
C ALA A 99 -4.98 1.17 7.17
N ILE A 100 -3.64 1.03 7.23
CA ILE A 100 -2.98 -0.27 7.05
C ILE A 100 -3.11 -1.02 8.38
N THR A 101 -3.79 -2.18 8.35
CA THR A 101 -4.10 -2.97 9.54
C THR A 101 -3.39 -4.32 9.53
N SER A 102 -3.26 -4.94 10.70
CA SER A 102 -2.69 -6.28 10.87
C SER A 102 -3.61 -7.43 10.42
N GLU A 103 -4.74 -7.13 9.80
CA GLU A 103 -5.63 -8.12 9.20
C GLU A 103 -5.05 -8.75 7.93
N TYR A 104 -4.06 -8.09 7.34
CA TYR A 104 -3.34 -8.55 6.15
C TYR A 104 -1.99 -9.13 6.52
N GLU A 105 -1.56 -10.17 5.79
CA GLU A 105 -0.27 -10.84 6.01
C GLU A 105 0.91 -9.92 5.66
N ASP A 106 0.77 -9.21 4.53
CA ASP A 106 1.79 -8.30 3.99
C ASP A 106 1.17 -7.07 3.31
N ILE A 107 1.98 -6.07 3.01
CA ILE A 107 1.55 -4.84 2.34
C ILE A 107 0.98 -5.10 0.94
N HIS A 108 1.50 -6.10 0.26
CA HIS A 108 1.07 -6.46 -1.09
C HIS A 108 -0.36 -7.03 -1.08
N SER A 109 -0.67 -7.90 -0.11
CA SER A 109 -2.02 -8.44 0.11
C SER A 109 -3.00 -7.33 0.48
N PHE A 110 -2.57 -6.34 1.28
CA PHE A 110 -3.35 -5.15 1.59
C PHE A 110 -3.69 -4.36 0.32
N VAL A 111 -2.70 -4.05 -0.51
CA VAL A 111 -2.90 -3.27 -1.75
C VAL A 111 -3.78 -4.05 -2.72
N GLU A 112 -3.53 -5.34 -2.93
CA GLU A 112 -4.29 -6.19 -3.85
C GLU A 112 -5.75 -6.35 -3.41
N ALA A 113 -6.01 -6.59 -2.13
CA ALA A 113 -7.38 -6.74 -1.60
C ALA A 113 -8.17 -5.43 -1.74
N ASN A 114 -7.58 -4.28 -1.37
CA ASN A 114 -8.23 -2.98 -1.53
C ASN A 114 -8.46 -2.61 -3.00
N LEU A 115 -7.56 -3.03 -3.90
CA LEU A 115 -7.74 -2.84 -5.33
C LEU A 115 -8.94 -3.66 -5.84
N ILE A 116 -9.00 -4.95 -5.48
CA ILE A 116 -10.12 -5.83 -5.86
C ILE A 116 -11.45 -5.29 -5.32
N ASP A 117 -11.48 -4.78 -4.10
CA ASP A 117 -12.68 -4.17 -3.51
C ASP A 117 -13.16 -2.95 -4.29
N ARG A 118 -12.25 -2.18 -4.91
CA ARG A 118 -12.58 -0.97 -5.69
C ARG A 118 -13.02 -1.26 -7.12
N ILE A 119 -12.30 -2.14 -7.81
CA ILE A 119 -12.49 -2.35 -9.25
C ILE A 119 -12.93 -3.77 -9.62
N GLY A 120 -13.17 -4.65 -8.63
CA GLY A 120 -13.64 -6.00 -8.85
C GLY A 120 -12.60 -6.93 -9.49
N ASP A 121 -13.06 -7.84 -10.35
CA ASP A 121 -12.22 -8.90 -10.94
C ASP A 121 -11.05 -8.38 -11.78
N VAL A 122 -11.13 -7.17 -12.31
CA VAL A 122 -10.02 -6.57 -13.04
C VAL A 122 -8.79 -6.39 -12.13
N GLY A 123 -9.00 -6.09 -10.84
CA GLY A 123 -7.93 -5.97 -9.85
C GLY A 123 -7.10 -7.24 -9.68
N LYS A 124 -7.71 -8.41 -9.84
CA LYS A 124 -7.01 -9.71 -9.76
C LYS A 124 -5.96 -9.91 -10.85
N LYS A 125 -6.08 -9.18 -11.97
CA LYS A 125 -5.13 -9.27 -13.09
C LYS A 125 -3.80 -8.61 -12.78
N LEU A 126 -3.71 -7.78 -11.73
CA LEU A 126 -2.46 -7.12 -11.30
C LEU A 126 -1.32 -8.12 -11.05
N HIS A 127 -1.64 -9.31 -10.52
CA HIS A 127 -0.62 -10.32 -10.17
C HIS A 127 -0.18 -11.19 -11.38
N THR A 128 -0.68 -10.93 -12.58
CA THR A 128 -0.37 -11.73 -13.78
C THR A 128 1.13 -11.70 -14.08
N GLY A 129 1.72 -12.91 -14.19
CA GLY A 129 3.15 -13.07 -14.53
C GLY A 129 4.12 -12.53 -13.48
N ARG A 130 3.69 -12.36 -12.24
CA ARG A 130 4.47 -11.81 -11.13
C ARG A 130 4.59 -12.82 -9.99
N SER A 131 5.72 -12.83 -9.31
CA SER A 131 5.92 -13.55 -8.06
C SER A 131 6.03 -12.54 -6.90
N ARG A 132 5.55 -12.94 -5.71
CA ARG A 132 5.77 -12.14 -4.49
C ARG A 132 7.25 -11.84 -4.25
N ASN A 133 8.14 -12.77 -4.61
CA ASN A 133 9.59 -12.60 -4.42
C ASN A 133 10.18 -11.48 -5.26
N ASP A 134 9.79 -11.34 -6.53
CA ASP A 134 10.28 -10.25 -7.39
C ASP A 134 9.67 -8.90 -7.00
N GLN A 135 8.43 -8.91 -6.53
CA GLN A 135 7.72 -7.74 -6.01
C GLN A 135 8.44 -7.18 -4.78
N VAL A 136 8.66 -8.01 -3.75
CA VAL A 136 9.37 -7.61 -2.53
C VAL A 136 10.78 -7.11 -2.85
N ALA A 137 11.52 -7.81 -3.74
CA ALA A 137 12.87 -7.40 -4.12
C ALA A 137 12.90 -6.03 -4.83
N LEU A 138 11.90 -5.75 -5.67
CA LEU A 138 11.76 -4.44 -6.33
C LEU A 138 11.47 -3.36 -5.29
N ASP A 139 10.50 -3.58 -4.42
CA ASP A 139 10.05 -2.60 -3.45
C ASP A 139 11.15 -2.23 -2.45
N MET A 140 11.89 -3.22 -1.97
CA MET A 140 13.08 -2.99 -1.12
C MET A 140 14.15 -2.17 -1.83
N LYS A 141 14.38 -2.40 -3.13
CA LYS A 141 15.34 -1.59 -3.90
C LYS A 141 14.85 -0.16 -4.09
N LEU A 142 13.56 0.03 -4.38
CA LEU A 142 12.97 1.35 -4.54
C LEU A 142 12.98 2.11 -3.21
N TYR A 143 12.57 1.46 -2.12
CA TYR A 143 12.58 2.03 -0.78
C TYR A 143 13.99 2.45 -0.35
N THR A 144 14.97 1.55 -0.48
CA THR A 144 16.37 1.86 -0.15
C THR A 144 16.90 3.04 -0.96
N ARG A 145 16.55 3.14 -2.24
CA ARG A 145 16.93 4.25 -3.11
C ARG A 145 16.33 5.57 -2.63
N ASP A 146 15.07 5.57 -2.26
CA ASP A 146 14.37 6.76 -1.78
C ASP A 146 14.97 7.22 -0.44
N GLU A 147 15.21 6.30 0.52
CA GLU A 147 15.86 6.58 1.80
C GLU A 147 17.30 7.13 1.65
N ILE A 148 18.06 6.64 0.68
CA ILE A 148 19.40 7.17 0.38
C ILE A 148 19.33 8.63 -0.09
N ILE A 149 18.31 8.97 -0.89
CA ILE A 149 18.10 10.36 -1.35
C ILE A 149 17.80 11.25 -0.16
N ASP A 150 16.92 10.85 0.73
CA ASP A 150 16.54 11.62 1.91
C ASP A 150 17.71 11.81 2.88
N ILE A 151 18.46 10.75 3.17
CA ILE A 151 19.69 10.82 4.00
C ILE A 151 20.71 11.78 3.38
N LYS A 152 20.86 11.75 2.07
CA LYS A 152 21.79 12.66 1.36
C LYS A 152 21.40 14.12 1.55
N GLU A 153 20.13 14.46 1.45
CA GLU A 153 19.66 15.84 1.67
C GLU A 153 19.82 16.27 3.14
N LEU A 154 19.50 15.39 4.12
CA LEU A 154 19.75 15.67 5.54
C LEU A 154 21.22 15.90 5.86
N LEU A 155 22.13 15.12 5.27
CA LEU A 155 23.57 15.34 5.42
C LEU A 155 24.02 16.68 4.82
N LYS A 156 23.46 17.08 3.70
CA LYS A 156 23.75 18.37 3.07
C LYS A 156 23.27 19.54 3.94
N GLU A 157 22.09 19.43 4.55
CA GLU A 157 21.58 20.41 5.50
C GLU A 157 22.49 20.53 6.73
N LEU A 158 22.92 19.39 7.30
CA LEU A 158 23.85 19.36 8.42
C LEU A 158 25.18 20.07 8.07
N LEU A 159 25.78 19.71 6.92
CA LEU A 159 27.02 20.34 6.46
C LEU A 159 26.86 21.86 6.24
N THR A 160 25.72 22.28 5.70
CA THR A 160 25.42 23.69 5.48
C THR A 160 25.33 24.44 6.82
N THR A 161 24.67 23.81 7.80
CA THR A 161 24.55 24.39 9.16
C THR A 161 25.92 24.52 9.84
N LEU A 162 26.73 23.45 9.81
CA LEU A 162 28.09 23.48 10.37
C LEU A 162 28.96 24.53 9.70
N HIS A 163 28.90 24.63 8.38
CA HIS A 163 29.65 25.65 7.64
C HIS A 163 29.22 27.09 8.03
N SER A 164 27.94 27.32 8.23
CA SER A 164 27.40 28.59 8.68
C SER A 164 27.87 28.94 10.10
N LEU A 165 27.87 27.94 11.00
CA LEU A 165 28.41 28.11 12.36
C LEU A 165 29.92 28.40 12.36
N MET A 166 30.70 27.68 11.56
CA MET A 166 32.15 27.96 11.40
C MET A 166 32.40 29.38 10.94
N LYS A 167 31.66 29.87 9.95
CA LYS A 167 31.80 31.28 9.49
C LYS A 167 31.45 32.27 10.58
N LYS A 168 30.40 31.99 11.38
CA LYS A 168 29.96 32.89 12.45
C LYS A 168 30.95 32.96 13.61
N HIS A 169 31.70 31.89 13.86
CA HIS A 169 32.56 31.75 15.03
C HIS A 169 34.06 31.65 14.67
N THR A 170 34.48 32.23 13.53
CA THR A 170 35.90 32.26 13.11
C THR A 170 36.82 32.92 14.14
N ASP A 171 36.32 33.93 14.85
CA ASP A 171 37.10 34.71 15.83
C ASP A 171 36.75 34.33 17.29
N THR A 172 36.04 33.24 17.52
CA THR A 172 35.66 32.77 18.86
C THR A 172 36.71 31.80 19.37
N TYR A 173 37.42 32.15 20.44
CA TYR A 173 38.37 31.28 21.14
C TYR A 173 37.62 30.50 22.23
N MET A 174 37.86 29.17 22.30
CA MET A 174 37.44 28.36 23.41
C MET A 174 38.50 28.26 24.50
#